data_4e56821df07392f9a57e9183dda6802e
#
_entry.id   4e56821df07392f9a57e9183dda6802e
#
_cell.length_a   1.000
_cell.length_b   1.000
_cell.length_c   1.000
_cell.angle_alpha   90.00
_cell.angle_beta   90.00
_cell.angle_gamma   90.00
#
_symmetry.space_group_name_H-M   'P 1'
#
loop_
_entity.id
_entity.type
_entity.pdbx_description
1 polymer ?
#
loop_
_entity_poly.entity_id
_entity_poly.type
_entity_poly.pdbx_seq_one_letter_code
_entity_poly.pdbx_strand_id
1 'polypeptide(L)'
;EMCIRDRCVCCVFTAQAQKQFTLNSPGGNLQTTITIGDQLTYDITCDGRQILAPSPIAMSLDNGEVWGEKAKLSGTSRKSVDRMVSSPFYRANELRDHYNELTLRFKKDWNVEFRAYDDGIVYRFVSRAKKPFNVLDEIVDYQFPFDAVASVPYVNRGKDGDYESQFFNSFENTYVTNNLSKQNKKRLMFLPLVVEAGDGVKICITESDLENYPGLFLSAAKGENRLSGKFAPYPKRTVQGGHNKLQMLVAEREDYIAKVDKPRSFPWRMAIVTTSDKDLASSNLSYLLAAPSRLSDLSWIKPGKVAWDWWNAWNLDSVDFATGVNNATYKAYIDFASSKGIEYVILDEGWAVNLKADLMQVVKDIDLKELVDYAADRNVGIILWAGYYAFERDMENVCRHYAAMGVKGFKVDFMDRDDQEMTAFNYRAAETCAKYKMILDLHGTHKPAGLNRTYPNVLNFEGVNGLEQMKWSPASLDQVKYDVMIPFIRQVSGPMDYTQGAMRNASKGNYYPCNSEPM
;
A
#
# COMPACT_ATOMS: atom_id res chain seq x y z
N GLU A 1 -55.75 0.24 56.79
CA GLU A 1 -55.63 -0.34 55.44
C GLU A 1 -54.98 0.70 54.54
N MET A 2 -53.71 0.46 54.21
CA MET A 2 -52.93 1.32 53.35
C MET A 2 -52.74 0.60 52.00
N CYS A 3 -53.43 1.12 51.01
CA CYS A 3 -53.40 0.54 49.66
C CYS A 3 -52.15 1.04 48.90
N ILE A 4 -51.13 0.19 48.73
CA ILE A 4 -49.94 0.45 47.92
C ILE A 4 -50.30 0.20 46.44
N ARG A 5 -50.38 1.25 45.63
CA ARG A 5 -50.50 1.14 44.16
C ARG A 5 -49.11 0.94 43.58
N ASP A 6 -48.79 -0.27 43.19
CA ASP A 6 -47.64 -0.58 42.34
C ASP A 6 -47.84 0.04 40.97
N ARG A 7 -46.99 1.01 40.61
CA ARG A 7 -46.85 1.49 39.22
C ARG A 7 -45.80 0.63 38.53
N CYS A 8 -46.23 -0.37 37.77
CA CYS A 8 -45.38 -0.99 36.76
C CYS A 8 -45.02 0.05 35.69
N VAL A 9 -43.77 0.51 35.69
CA VAL A 9 -43.20 1.25 34.57
C VAL A 9 -42.79 0.22 33.51
N CYS A 10 -43.62 -0.02 32.53
CA CYS A 10 -43.23 -0.74 31.31
C CYS A 10 -42.25 0.12 30.52
N CYS A 11 -40.95 -0.16 30.65
CA CYS A 11 -39.98 0.34 29.69
C CYS A 11 -40.23 -0.33 28.33
N VAL A 12 -40.92 0.37 27.44
CA VAL A 12 -41.04 -0.04 26.05
C VAL A 12 -39.69 0.22 25.40
N PHE A 13 -38.86 -0.80 25.31
CA PHE A 13 -37.71 -0.81 24.41
C PHE A 13 -38.25 -0.84 22.97
N THR A 14 -38.28 0.29 22.29
CA THR A 14 -38.48 0.33 20.85
C THR A 14 -37.23 -0.24 20.19
N ALA A 15 -37.20 -1.53 19.94
CA ALA A 15 -36.22 -2.13 19.06
C ALA A 15 -36.39 -1.47 17.68
N GLN A 16 -35.42 -0.69 17.23
CA GLN A 16 -35.42 -0.15 15.88
C GLN A 16 -35.30 -1.34 14.93
N ALA A 17 -36.30 -1.53 14.05
CA ALA A 17 -36.30 -2.65 13.12
C ALA A 17 -35.05 -2.62 12.25
N GLN A 18 -34.27 -3.68 12.30
CA GLN A 18 -33.07 -3.85 11.46
C GLN A 18 -33.47 -3.84 9.98
N LYS A 19 -32.75 -3.10 9.15
CA LYS A 19 -32.90 -3.11 7.69
C LYS A 19 -31.75 -3.88 7.08
N GLN A 20 -32.06 -4.85 6.22
CA GLN A 20 -31.07 -5.66 5.52
C GLN A 20 -31.13 -5.41 4.01
N PHE A 21 -29.95 -5.42 3.40
CA PHE A 21 -29.77 -5.29 1.96
C PHE A 21 -28.78 -6.34 1.49
N THR A 22 -29.15 -7.10 0.48
CA THR A 22 -28.31 -8.12 -0.13
C THR A 22 -27.74 -7.59 -1.45
N LEU A 23 -26.46 -7.84 -1.70
CA LEU A 23 -25.78 -7.56 -2.95
C LEU A 23 -25.03 -8.81 -3.40
N ASN A 24 -25.34 -9.27 -4.63
CA ASN A 24 -24.69 -10.43 -5.24
C ASN A 24 -23.64 -9.98 -6.26
N SER A 25 -22.60 -10.78 -6.43
CA SER A 25 -21.70 -10.66 -7.57
C SER A 25 -22.45 -10.91 -8.90
N PRO A 26 -21.91 -10.48 -10.04
CA PRO A 26 -22.55 -10.75 -11.34
C PRO A 26 -22.74 -12.25 -11.63
N GLY A 27 -21.76 -13.09 -11.28
CA GLY A 27 -21.82 -14.55 -11.41
C GLY A 27 -22.65 -15.25 -10.33
N GLY A 28 -23.00 -14.54 -9.24
CA GLY A 28 -23.86 -15.05 -8.16
C GLY A 28 -23.16 -15.93 -7.12
N ASN A 29 -21.86 -16.19 -7.26
CA ASN A 29 -21.06 -17.01 -6.33
C ASN A 29 -20.77 -16.29 -5.01
N LEU A 30 -20.66 -14.94 -5.03
CA LEU A 30 -20.46 -14.13 -3.85
C LEU A 30 -21.72 -13.30 -3.52
N GLN A 31 -22.03 -13.25 -2.25
CA GLN A 31 -23.10 -12.42 -1.71
C GLN A 31 -22.60 -11.69 -0.46
N THR A 32 -23.03 -10.45 -0.29
CA THR A 32 -22.89 -9.71 0.97
C THR A 32 -24.24 -9.24 1.45
N THR A 33 -24.50 -9.41 2.75
CA THR A 33 -25.67 -8.86 3.43
C THR A 33 -25.23 -7.68 4.30
N ILE A 34 -25.78 -6.52 4.02
CA ILE A 34 -25.52 -5.30 4.78
C ILE A 34 -26.69 -5.06 5.72
N THR A 35 -26.41 -5.01 7.02
CA THR A 35 -27.41 -4.81 8.07
C THR A 35 -27.25 -3.45 8.71
N ILE A 36 -28.33 -2.66 8.71
CA ILE A 36 -28.43 -1.35 9.37
C ILE A 36 -29.27 -1.54 10.64
N GLY A 37 -28.61 -1.43 11.77
CA GLY A 37 -29.21 -1.51 13.12
C GLY A 37 -28.56 -0.51 14.05
N ASP A 38 -28.24 -0.93 15.28
CA ASP A 38 -27.42 -0.12 16.21
C ASP A 38 -26.02 0.11 15.64
N GLN A 39 -25.50 -0.88 14.91
CA GLN A 39 -24.29 -0.79 14.11
C GLN A 39 -24.60 -1.13 12.66
N LEU A 40 -23.82 -0.55 11.74
CA LEU A 40 -23.75 -0.94 10.34
C LEU A 40 -22.76 -2.12 10.25
N THR A 41 -23.24 -3.28 9.82
CA THR A 41 -22.44 -4.48 9.63
C THR A 41 -22.60 -5.03 8.22
N TYR A 42 -21.62 -5.82 7.80
CA TYR A 42 -21.72 -6.63 6.58
C TYR A 42 -21.15 -8.02 6.84
N ASP A 43 -21.66 -8.99 6.09
CA ASP A 43 -21.11 -10.35 6.02
C ASP A 43 -20.74 -10.72 4.59
N ILE A 44 -20.07 -11.84 4.41
CA ILE A 44 -19.79 -12.39 3.07
C ILE A 44 -20.12 -13.88 3.06
N THR A 45 -20.85 -14.28 2.02
CA THR A 45 -21.19 -15.67 1.73
C THR A 45 -20.61 -16.04 0.37
N CYS A 46 -19.96 -17.20 0.28
CA CYS A 46 -19.45 -17.78 -0.96
C CYS A 46 -20.13 -19.12 -1.19
N ASP A 47 -20.81 -19.28 -2.33
CA ASP A 47 -21.58 -20.48 -2.69
C ASP A 47 -22.52 -20.97 -1.58
N GLY A 48 -23.24 -20.00 -0.95
CA GLY A 48 -24.18 -20.25 0.14
C GLY A 48 -23.58 -20.46 1.51
N ARG A 49 -22.25 -20.48 1.66
CA ARG A 49 -21.56 -20.62 2.94
C ARG A 49 -21.01 -19.28 3.44
N GLN A 50 -21.28 -18.97 4.70
CA GLN A 50 -20.73 -17.78 5.33
C GLN A 50 -19.21 -17.93 5.55
N ILE A 51 -18.43 -17.03 4.97
CA ILE A 51 -16.98 -16.97 5.07
C ILE A 51 -16.47 -15.78 5.89
N LEU A 52 -17.31 -14.74 6.00
CA LEU A 52 -17.13 -13.62 6.92
C LEU A 52 -18.45 -13.41 7.67
N ALA A 53 -18.39 -13.44 8.99
CA ALA A 53 -19.54 -13.17 9.86
C ALA A 53 -19.82 -11.66 9.91
N PRO A 54 -21.00 -11.23 10.44
CA PRO A 54 -21.32 -9.81 10.55
C PRO A 54 -20.20 -8.99 11.19
N SER A 55 -19.59 -8.15 10.39
CA SER A 55 -18.41 -7.36 10.71
C SER A 55 -18.79 -5.88 10.75
N PRO A 56 -18.61 -5.18 11.89
CA PRO A 56 -18.98 -3.78 12.01
C PRO A 56 -18.04 -2.86 11.25
N ILE A 57 -18.62 -1.80 10.67
CA ILE A 57 -17.90 -0.70 10.04
C ILE A 57 -18.44 0.62 10.55
N ALA A 58 -17.55 1.56 10.91
CA ALA A 58 -17.94 2.88 11.38
C ALA A 58 -16.82 3.89 11.19
N MET A 59 -17.14 5.18 11.26
CA MET A 59 -16.17 6.28 11.21
C MET A 59 -16.58 7.34 12.23
N SER A 60 -15.71 7.60 13.20
CA SER A 60 -15.92 8.60 14.25
C SER A 60 -15.35 9.95 13.84
N LEU A 61 -16.11 11.02 14.04
CA LEU A 61 -15.74 12.37 13.64
C LEU A 61 -15.58 13.29 14.86
N ASP A 62 -14.79 14.35 14.72
CA ASP A 62 -14.52 15.35 15.77
C ASP A 62 -15.76 16.19 16.15
N ASN A 63 -16.79 16.21 15.32
CA ASN A 63 -18.07 16.86 15.61
C ASN A 63 -19.02 16.00 16.44
N GLY A 64 -18.57 14.82 16.93
CA GLY A 64 -19.35 13.88 17.72
C GLY A 64 -20.25 12.96 16.90
N GLU A 65 -20.20 12.99 15.56
CA GLU A 65 -20.90 12.04 14.72
C GLU A 65 -20.12 10.72 14.61
N VAL A 66 -20.85 9.61 14.59
CA VAL A 66 -20.32 8.29 14.28
C VAL A 66 -21.11 7.73 13.09
N TRP A 67 -20.50 7.75 11.92
CA TRP A 67 -21.07 7.10 10.75
C TRP A 67 -21.02 5.59 10.93
N GLY A 68 -22.15 4.92 10.73
CA GLY A 68 -22.28 3.49 10.97
C GLY A 68 -22.93 3.12 12.30
N GLU A 69 -23.10 4.06 13.25
CA GLU A 69 -23.87 3.82 14.48
C GLU A 69 -25.23 4.50 14.42
N LYS A 70 -26.29 3.74 14.77
CA LYS A 70 -27.69 4.21 14.76
C LYS A 70 -28.04 5.00 13.50
N ALA A 71 -27.49 4.56 12.38
CA ALA A 71 -27.48 5.26 11.12
C ALA A 71 -28.90 5.37 10.52
N LYS A 72 -29.28 6.57 10.10
CA LYS A 72 -30.61 6.82 9.52
C LYS A 72 -30.53 6.84 8.00
N LEU A 73 -30.94 5.74 7.36
CA LEU A 73 -30.98 5.61 5.92
C LEU A 73 -31.96 6.64 5.31
N SER A 74 -31.50 7.33 4.25
CA SER A 74 -32.28 8.32 3.50
C SER A 74 -32.62 7.83 2.08
N GLY A 75 -31.90 6.84 1.55
CA GLY A 75 -32.15 6.27 0.25
C GLY A 75 -31.12 5.24 -0.16
N THR A 76 -31.43 4.51 -1.25
CA THR A 76 -30.51 3.53 -1.83
C THR A 76 -30.47 3.69 -3.35
N SER A 77 -29.40 3.22 -3.97
CA SER A 77 -29.36 3.01 -5.42
C SER A 77 -28.52 1.79 -5.74
N ARG A 78 -28.87 1.12 -6.84
CA ARG A 78 -28.16 -0.03 -7.38
C ARG A 78 -27.75 0.25 -8.81
N LYS A 79 -26.62 -0.29 -9.21
CA LYS A 79 -26.21 -0.34 -10.62
C LYS A 79 -25.39 -1.60 -10.88
N SER A 80 -25.38 -2.03 -12.13
CA SER A 80 -24.46 -3.05 -12.64
C SER A 80 -23.55 -2.38 -13.67
N VAL A 81 -22.28 -2.76 -13.66
CA VAL A 81 -21.26 -2.24 -14.57
C VAL A 81 -20.56 -3.41 -15.21
N ASP A 82 -20.39 -3.34 -16.53
CA ASP A 82 -19.57 -4.27 -17.31
C ASP A 82 -18.89 -3.46 -18.41
N ARG A 83 -17.58 -3.23 -18.28
CA ARG A 83 -16.81 -2.41 -19.21
C ARG A 83 -15.35 -2.84 -19.26
N MET A 84 -14.68 -2.51 -20.34
CA MET A 84 -13.23 -2.59 -20.44
C MET A 84 -12.60 -1.30 -19.93
N VAL A 85 -11.50 -1.42 -19.19
CA VAL A 85 -10.70 -0.32 -18.64
C VAL A 85 -9.29 -0.46 -19.17
N SER A 86 -8.79 0.59 -19.83
CA SER A 86 -7.40 0.66 -20.26
C SER A 86 -6.45 0.63 -19.06
N SER A 87 -5.42 -0.20 -19.15
CA SER A 87 -4.45 -0.43 -18.09
C SER A 87 -3.01 -0.52 -18.64
N PRO A 88 -2.53 0.59 -19.26
CA PRO A 88 -1.17 0.64 -19.80
C PRO A 88 -0.15 0.40 -18.69
N PHE A 89 0.95 -0.26 -19.04
CA PHE A 89 2.05 -0.59 -18.10
C PHE A 89 1.63 -1.47 -16.92
N TYR A 90 0.56 -2.26 -17.10
CA TYR A 90 0.11 -3.23 -16.10
C TYR A 90 0.14 -4.65 -16.69
N ARG A 91 -0.53 -5.62 -16.04
CA ARG A 91 -0.52 -7.04 -16.45
C ARG A 91 -1.12 -7.31 -17.82
N ALA A 92 -2.07 -6.48 -18.25
CA ALA A 92 -2.72 -6.51 -19.55
C ALA A 92 -3.06 -5.09 -19.97
N ASN A 93 -3.20 -4.85 -21.27
CA ASN A 93 -3.53 -3.50 -21.80
C ASN A 93 -4.96 -3.06 -21.46
N GLU A 94 -5.85 -4.02 -21.24
CA GLU A 94 -7.24 -3.78 -20.88
C GLU A 94 -7.69 -4.79 -19.82
N LEU A 95 -8.48 -4.34 -18.86
CA LEU A 95 -9.07 -5.12 -17.79
C LEU A 95 -10.58 -4.99 -17.80
N ARG A 96 -11.30 -6.11 -17.61
CA ARG A 96 -12.76 -6.09 -17.45
C ARG A 96 -13.11 -5.62 -16.04
N ASP A 97 -13.89 -4.54 -15.94
CA ASP A 97 -14.44 -4.00 -14.70
C ASP A 97 -15.92 -4.39 -14.63
N HIS A 98 -16.22 -5.54 -13.98
CA HIS A 98 -17.54 -6.15 -13.94
C HIS A 98 -18.01 -6.38 -12.51
N TYR A 99 -19.02 -5.60 -12.09
CA TYR A 99 -19.52 -5.62 -10.71
C TYR A 99 -20.98 -5.16 -10.60
N ASN A 100 -21.60 -5.54 -9.50
CA ASN A 100 -22.83 -4.93 -9.01
C ASN A 100 -22.48 -3.98 -7.85
N GLU A 101 -23.17 -2.83 -7.79
CA GLU A 101 -22.97 -1.83 -6.73
C GLU A 101 -24.27 -1.51 -6.01
N LEU A 102 -24.18 -1.38 -4.69
CA LEU A 102 -25.21 -0.84 -3.81
C LEU A 102 -24.64 0.39 -3.09
N THR A 103 -25.30 1.54 -3.29
CA THR A 103 -25.03 2.75 -2.50
C THR A 103 -26.12 2.92 -1.46
N LEU A 104 -25.74 3.00 -0.20
CA LEU A 104 -26.59 3.35 0.94
C LEU A 104 -26.35 4.82 1.30
N ARG A 105 -27.39 5.65 1.15
CA ARG A 105 -27.33 7.08 1.49
C ARG A 105 -27.90 7.28 2.87
N PHE A 106 -27.19 8.01 3.70
CA PHE A 106 -27.60 8.33 5.05
C PHE A 106 -27.91 9.81 5.21
N LYS A 107 -28.67 10.18 6.26
CA LYS A 107 -28.78 11.56 6.70
C LYS A 107 -27.41 12.07 7.15
N LYS A 108 -27.22 13.40 7.16
CA LYS A 108 -25.95 14.07 7.54
C LYS A 108 -24.81 13.88 6.53
N ASP A 109 -25.17 13.84 5.24
CA ASP A 109 -24.25 13.99 4.11
C ASP A 109 -23.13 12.94 3.99
N TRP A 110 -23.43 11.67 4.25
CA TRP A 110 -22.52 10.57 3.97
C TRP A 110 -23.24 9.37 3.32
N ASN A 111 -22.45 8.55 2.66
CA ASN A 111 -22.87 7.30 2.04
C ASN A 111 -21.89 6.18 2.38
N VAL A 112 -22.34 4.93 2.18
CA VAL A 112 -21.46 3.78 2.00
C VAL A 112 -21.75 3.17 0.65
N GLU A 113 -20.70 2.87 -0.10
CA GLU A 113 -20.74 2.16 -1.38
C GLU A 113 -20.18 0.75 -1.18
N PHE A 114 -20.96 -0.26 -1.58
CA PHE A 114 -20.54 -1.64 -1.67
C PHE A 114 -20.48 -2.05 -3.13
N ARG A 115 -19.41 -2.76 -3.51
CA ARG A 115 -19.34 -3.46 -4.80
C ARG A 115 -19.12 -4.94 -4.58
N ALA A 116 -19.82 -5.75 -5.35
CA ALA A 116 -19.63 -7.19 -5.44
C ALA A 116 -19.08 -7.53 -6.83
N TYR A 117 -17.88 -8.04 -6.87
CA TYR A 117 -17.21 -8.66 -8.01
C TYR A 117 -17.29 -10.17 -7.86
N ASP A 118 -17.04 -10.93 -8.93
CA ASP A 118 -17.00 -12.39 -8.86
C ASP A 118 -15.79 -12.90 -8.05
N ASP A 119 -14.79 -12.05 -7.84
CA ASP A 119 -13.58 -12.32 -7.08
C ASP A 119 -13.43 -11.43 -5.82
N GLY A 120 -14.50 -10.73 -5.37
CA GLY A 120 -14.38 -9.96 -4.13
C GLY A 120 -15.56 -9.07 -3.75
N ILE A 121 -15.64 -8.77 -2.47
CA ILE A 121 -16.57 -7.79 -1.89
C ILE A 121 -15.75 -6.62 -1.34
N VAL A 122 -16.15 -5.42 -1.69
CA VAL A 122 -15.43 -4.21 -1.29
C VAL A 122 -16.41 -3.12 -0.85
N TYR A 123 -15.98 -2.27 0.09
CA TYR A 123 -16.77 -1.11 0.50
C TYR A 123 -15.89 0.12 0.74
N ARG A 124 -16.53 1.29 0.68
CA ARG A 124 -15.94 2.55 1.13
C ARG A 124 -16.97 3.51 1.70
N PHE A 125 -16.55 4.37 2.58
CA PHE A 125 -17.29 5.55 2.97
C PHE A 125 -17.16 6.65 1.91
N VAL A 126 -18.17 7.52 1.82
CA VAL A 126 -18.16 8.71 0.96
C VAL A 126 -18.74 9.88 1.72
N SER A 127 -17.95 10.93 1.89
CA SER A 127 -18.39 12.19 2.46
C SER A 127 -18.95 13.12 1.38
N ARG A 128 -20.11 13.72 1.67
CA ARG A 128 -20.67 14.84 0.91
C ARG A 128 -20.67 16.13 1.73
N ALA A 129 -20.10 16.08 2.94
CA ALA A 129 -20.03 17.21 3.84
C ALA A 129 -19.25 18.36 3.20
N LYS A 130 -19.84 19.56 3.25
CA LYS A 130 -19.23 20.78 2.68
C LYS A 130 -18.29 21.48 3.67
N LYS A 131 -18.45 21.21 4.96
CA LYS A 131 -17.60 21.76 6.02
C LYS A 131 -16.45 20.78 6.31
N PRO A 132 -15.25 21.29 6.60
CA PRO A 132 -14.15 20.46 7.06
C PRO A 132 -14.50 19.72 8.36
N PHE A 133 -13.89 18.56 8.55
CA PHE A 133 -13.95 17.76 9.78
C PHE A 133 -12.71 16.88 9.89
N ASN A 134 -12.45 16.37 11.10
CA ASN A 134 -11.41 15.38 11.32
C ASN A 134 -12.04 14.00 11.57
N VAL A 135 -11.42 12.96 11.02
CA VAL A 135 -11.74 11.57 11.34
C VAL A 135 -10.92 11.18 12.55
N LEU A 136 -11.58 10.86 13.65
CA LEU A 136 -10.93 10.43 14.89
C LEU A 136 -10.47 8.97 14.81
N ASP A 137 -11.33 8.09 14.25
CA ASP A 137 -11.04 6.67 14.09
C ASP A 137 -11.97 6.06 13.02
N GLU A 138 -11.54 4.95 12.42
CA GLU A 138 -12.34 4.12 11.52
C GLU A 138 -12.38 2.69 12.07
N ILE A 139 -13.58 2.16 12.27
CA ILE A 139 -13.81 0.75 12.61
C ILE A 139 -13.85 -0.04 11.31
N VAL A 140 -12.85 -0.92 11.15
CA VAL A 140 -12.72 -1.88 10.06
C VAL A 140 -12.48 -3.24 10.71
N ASP A 141 -13.53 -4.01 10.90
CA ASP A 141 -13.42 -5.32 11.52
C ASP A 141 -13.71 -6.44 10.48
N TYR A 142 -12.98 -7.54 10.61
CA TYR A 142 -13.19 -8.78 9.88
C TYR A 142 -13.42 -9.89 10.90
N GLN A 143 -14.67 -10.31 11.07
CA GLN A 143 -15.08 -11.38 11.99
C GLN A 143 -15.22 -12.69 11.22
N PHE A 144 -14.47 -13.70 11.59
CA PHE A 144 -14.55 -15.01 10.94
C PHE A 144 -15.46 -15.94 11.75
N PRO A 145 -16.24 -16.84 11.08
CA PRO A 145 -17.16 -17.74 11.78
C PRO A 145 -16.47 -18.87 12.55
N PHE A 146 -15.15 -19.02 12.37
CA PHE A 146 -14.33 -20.03 13.05
C PHE A 146 -12.87 -19.55 13.18
N ASP A 147 -12.05 -20.31 13.89
CA ASP A 147 -10.61 -20.01 14.08
C ASP A 147 -9.81 -20.35 12.81
N ALA A 148 -9.88 -19.44 11.85
CA ALA A 148 -9.26 -19.59 10.53
C ALA A 148 -7.73 -19.49 10.59
N VAL A 149 -7.05 -20.13 9.65
CA VAL A 149 -5.61 -19.95 9.44
C VAL A 149 -5.36 -18.67 8.65
N ALA A 150 -4.43 -17.84 9.11
CA ALA A 150 -4.05 -16.61 8.44
C ALA A 150 -2.54 -16.52 8.21
N SER A 151 -2.15 -16.11 7.01
CA SER A 151 -0.77 -15.75 6.65
C SER A 151 -0.64 -14.23 6.69
N VAL A 152 0.12 -13.72 7.66
CA VAL A 152 0.19 -12.30 7.99
C VAL A 152 1.62 -11.79 8.04
N PRO A 153 1.90 -10.56 7.56
CA PRO A 153 3.19 -9.90 7.74
C PRO A 153 3.11 -8.99 8.96
N TYR A 154 3.86 -9.31 10.00
CA TYR A 154 3.96 -8.43 11.16
C TYR A 154 4.89 -7.26 10.88
N VAL A 155 4.59 -6.12 11.49
CA VAL A 155 5.57 -5.04 11.60
C VAL A 155 6.79 -5.57 12.37
N ASN A 156 7.99 -5.44 11.80
CA ASN A 156 9.23 -5.96 12.39
C ASN A 156 9.93 -4.98 13.35
N ARG A 157 9.55 -3.69 13.31
CA ARG A 157 10.07 -2.62 14.18
C ARG A 157 9.11 -2.32 15.34
N GLY A 158 9.57 -1.51 16.28
CA GLY A 158 8.78 -1.11 17.44
C GLY A 158 8.66 -2.17 18.53
N LYS A 159 7.96 -1.83 19.62
CA LYS A 159 7.81 -2.69 20.80
C LYS A 159 6.46 -3.39 20.80
N ASP A 160 6.41 -4.60 21.34
CA ASP A 160 5.17 -5.35 21.54
C ASP A 160 4.20 -4.57 22.43
N GLY A 161 2.97 -4.37 21.94
CA GLY A 161 1.91 -3.65 22.65
C GLY A 161 1.97 -2.12 22.52
N ASP A 162 3.04 -1.57 22.00
CA ASP A 162 3.19 -0.15 21.70
C ASP A 162 2.98 0.07 20.20
N TYR A 163 1.74 0.29 19.79
CA TYR A 163 1.40 0.50 18.37
C TYR A 163 2.01 1.77 17.79
N GLU A 164 2.22 2.81 18.61
CA GLU A 164 2.86 4.04 18.12
C GLU A 164 4.26 3.76 17.57
N SER A 165 5.06 2.99 18.30
CA SER A 165 6.40 2.63 17.84
C SER A 165 6.40 1.71 16.62
N GLN A 166 5.26 1.05 16.32
CA GLN A 166 5.10 0.15 15.18
C GLN A 166 4.64 0.84 13.90
N PHE A 167 4.13 2.06 13.98
CA PHE A 167 3.75 2.84 12.80
C PHE A 167 4.94 3.38 11.99
N PHE A 168 6.15 3.29 12.53
CA PHE A 168 7.38 3.52 11.78
C PHE A 168 7.89 2.18 11.23
N ASN A 169 7.63 1.91 9.95
CA ASN A 169 7.79 0.60 9.34
C ASN A 169 8.05 0.69 7.84
N SER A 170 9.06 -0.03 7.35
CA SER A 170 9.41 -0.11 5.93
C SER A 170 8.54 -1.08 5.12
N PHE A 171 7.60 -1.79 5.75
CA PHE A 171 6.70 -2.78 5.13
C PHE A 171 7.42 -3.99 4.50
N GLU A 172 8.60 -4.30 4.99
CA GLU A 172 9.45 -5.40 4.56
C GLU A 172 9.50 -6.46 5.66
N ASN A 173 8.77 -7.54 5.50
CA ASN A 173 8.83 -8.70 6.38
C ASN A 173 8.26 -9.94 5.71
N THR A 174 8.65 -11.11 6.20
CA THR A 174 8.10 -12.40 5.78
C THR A 174 6.75 -12.67 6.43
N TYR A 175 6.03 -13.67 5.92
CA TYR A 175 4.71 -14.04 6.43
C TYR A 175 4.79 -15.11 7.52
N VAL A 176 3.97 -14.94 8.56
CA VAL A 176 3.73 -15.93 9.62
C VAL A 176 2.35 -16.54 9.41
N THR A 177 2.29 -17.87 9.30
CA THR A 177 1.03 -18.62 9.10
C THR A 177 0.63 -19.31 10.40
N ASN A 178 -0.50 -18.91 10.97
CA ASN A 178 -1.08 -19.49 12.19
C ASN A 178 -2.59 -19.32 12.21
N ASN A 179 -3.28 -20.07 13.08
CA ASN A 179 -4.66 -19.79 13.43
C ASN A 179 -4.82 -18.36 13.99
N LEU A 180 -5.95 -17.72 13.77
CA LEU A 180 -6.25 -16.37 14.25
C LEU A 180 -6.11 -16.26 15.78
N SER A 181 -6.55 -17.30 16.53
CA SER A 181 -6.41 -17.37 17.98
C SER A 181 -4.96 -17.34 18.47
N LYS A 182 -4.01 -17.78 17.62
CA LYS A 182 -2.58 -17.88 17.91
C LYS A 182 -1.76 -16.71 17.33
N GLN A 183 -2.39 -15.79 16.63
CA GLN A 183 -1.70 -14.60 16.11
C GLN A 183 -1.19 -13.72 17.25
N ASN A 184 -0.08 -13.00 17.00
CA ASN A 184 0.48 -12.10 18.00
C ASN A 184 -0.46 -10.91 18.25
N LYS A 185 -1.09 -10.86 19.44
CA LYS A 185 -2.05 -9.82 19.83
C LYS A 185 -1.42 -8.45 20.12
N LYS A 186 -0.08 -8.37 20.15
CA LYS A 186 0.69 -7.16 20.48
C LYS A 186 1.37 -6.54 19.27
N ARG A 187 1.26 -7.18 18.08
CA ARG A 187 1.86 -6.71 16.85
C ARG A 187 0.82 -6.27 15.83
N LEU A 188 1.12 -5.18 15.14
CA LEU A 188 0.41 -4.78 13.94
C LEU A 188 0.80 -5.68 12.76
N MET A 189 -0.18 -5.94 11.91
CA MET A 189 -0.05 -6.61 10.64
C MET A 189 -0.27 -5.58 9.54
N PHE A 190 0.67 -5.46 8.61
CA PHE A 190 0.44 -4.62 7.44
C PHE A 190 -0.22 -5.43 6.31
N LEU A 191 -0.70 -4.78 5.28
CA LEU A 191 -1.42 -5.42 4.18
C LEU A 191 -0.51 -5.62 2.94
N PRO A 192 -0.86 -6.59 2.06
CA PRO A 192 -1.99 -7.53 2.13
C PRO A 192 -1.71 -8.73 3.03
N LEU A 193 -2.78 -9.39 3.48
CA LEU A 193 -2.70 -10.67 4.19
C LEU A 193 -3.78 -11.63 3.68
N VAL A 194 -3.61 -12.94 3.90
CA VAL A 194 -4.54 -13.96 3.42
C VAL A 194 -5.06 -14.80 4.58
N VAL A 195 -6.38 -15.03 4.60
CA VAL A 195 -7.08 -15.90 5.56
C VAL A 195 -7.71 -17.06 4.81
N GLU A 196 -7.48 -18.29 5.28
CA GLU A 196 -8.12 -19.50 4.78
C GLU A 196 -9.51 -19.64 5.41
N ALA A 197 -10.55 -19.35 4.63
CA ALA A 197 -11.94 -19.33 5.09
C ALA A 197 -12.63 -20.71 4.99
N GLY A 198 -11.84 -21.80 4.94
CA GLY A 198 -12.30 -23.19 4.91
C GLY A 198 -12.71 -23.68 3.50
N ASP A 199 -12.73 -25.01 3.30
CA ASP A 199 -13.09 -25.68 2.04
C ASP A 199 -12.37 -25.13 0.78
N GLY A 200 -11.11 -24.73 0.95
CA GLY A 200 -10.29 -24.17 -0.13
C GLY A 200 -10.58 -22.69 -0.44
N VAL A 201 -11.56 -22.06 0.21
CA VAL A 201 -11.82 -20.63 0.05
C VAL A 201 -10.77 -19.81 0.78
N LYS A 202 -10.23 -18.79 0.12
CA LYS A 202 -9.28 -17.82 0.69
C LYS A 202 -9.80 -16.41 0.56
N ILE A 203 -9.52 -15.60 1.56
CA ILE A 203 -9.82 -14.17 1.59
C ILE A 203 -8.51 -13.41 1.69
N CYS A 204 -8.14 -12.68 0.63
CA CYS A 204 -7.04 -11.71 0.70
C CYS A 204 -7.61 -10.34 1.13
N ILE A 205 -7.14 -9.85 2.27
CA ILE A 205 -7.53 -8.55 2.79
C ILE A 205 -6.50 -7.52 2.34
N THR A 206 -6.98 -6.45 1.71
CA THR A 206 -6.17 -5.31 1.27
C THR A 206 -7.02 -4.05 1.14
N GLU A 207 -6.48 -3.00 0.53
CA GLU A 207 -7.16 -1.72 0.29
C GLU A 207 -6.73 -1.12 -1.05
N SER A 208 -7.51 -0.17 -1.56
CA SER A 208 -7.18 0.57 -2.78
C SER A 208 -7.69 2.01 -2.72
N ASP A 209 -7.21 2.85 -3.65
CA ASP A 209 -7.52 4.29 -3.72
C ASP A 209 -7.06 5.04 -2.46
N LEU A 210 -5.87 4.69 -1.98
CA LEU A 210 -5.28 5.23 -0.76
C LEU A 210 -4.64 6.59 -1.04
N GLU A 211 -5.46 7.60 -1.24
CA GLU A 211 -5.04 8.99 -1.46
C GLU A 211 -5.38 9.85 -0.26
N ASN A 212 -4.39 10.49 0.34
CA ASN A 212 -4.59 11.47 1.43
C ASN A 212 -5.47 10.92 2.57
N TYR A 213 -5.17 9.69 3.00
CA TYR A 213 -5.79 9.00 4.12
C TYR A 213 -4.83 7.93 4.64
N PRO A 214 -4.76 7.64 5.96
CA PRO A 214 -3.80 6.67 6.48
C PRO A 214 -4.06 5.25 5.98
N GLY A 215 -2.98 4.48 5.80
CA GLY A 215 -3.03 3.07 5.48
C GLY A 215 -3.61 2.22 6.60
N LEU A 216 -4.24 1.11 6.21
CA LEU A 216 -4.85 0.17 7.15
C LEU A 216 -3.82 -0.86 7.64
N PHE A 217 -3.59 -0.89 8.96
CA PHE A 217 -3.03 -2.04 9.66
C PHE A 217 -4.14 -2.88 10.28
N LEU A 218 -3.86 -4.15 10.55
CA LEU A 218 -4.75 -5.04 11.27
C LEU A 218 -4.10 -5.54 12.57
N SER A 219 -4.94 -5.88 13.54
CA SER A 219 -4.53 -6.42 14.85
C SER A 219 -5.49 -7.53 15.28
N ALA A 220 -4.96 -8.59 15.88
CA ALA A 220 -5.74 -9.68 16.48
C ALA A 220 -6.11 -9.42 17.96
N ALA A 221 -5.92 -8.19 18.46
CA ALA A 221 -6.07 -7.90 19.89
C ALA A 221 -7.50 -8.02 20.46
N LYS A 222 -8.54 -7.82 19.61
CA LYS A 222 -9.93 -7.72 20.05
C LYS A 222 -10.68 -9.05 20.20
N GLY A 223 -10.14 -10.17 19.75
CA GLY A 223 -10.85 -11.45 19.84
C GLY A 223 -10.19 -12.58 19.06
N GLU A 224 -10.63 -13.82 19.30
CA GLU A 224 -9.96 -15.01 18.78
C GLU A 224 -10.13 -15.20 17.27
N ASN A 225 -11.30 -14.84 16.71
CA ASN A 225 -11.62 -15.01 15.30
C ASN A 225 -11.78 -13.65 14.60
N ARG A 226 -11.11 -12.61 15.07
CA ARG A 226 -11.30 -11.24 14.59
C ARG A 226 -9.97 -10.55 14.27
N LEU A 227 -9.93 -9.89 13.13
CA LEU A 227 -8.92 -8.90 12.79
C LEU A 227 -9.57 -7.51 12.80
N SER A 228 -8.94 -6.56 13.48
CA SER A 228 -9.46 -5.20 13.67
C SER A 228 -8.51 -4.16 13.12
N GLY A 229 -9.05 -3.17 12.43
CA GLY A 229 -8.31 -2.05 11.85
C GLY A 229 -7.58 -1.21 12.90
N LYS A 230 -6.42 -0.72 12.51
CA LYS A 230 -5.61 0.26 13.20
C LYS A 230 -5.03 1.24 12.20
N PHE A 231 -4.98 2.50 12.57
CA PHE A 231 -4.48 3.59 11.72
C PHE A 231 -3.49 4.44 12.48
N ALA A 232 -2.44 4.87 11.79
CA ALA A 232 -1.51 5.84 12.35
C ALA A 232 -2.22 7.20 12.50
N PRO A 233 -2.24 7.81 13.70
CA PRO A 233 -2.79 9.15 13.85
C PRO A 233 -1.97 10.18 13.07
N TYR A 234 -2.61 11.31 12.73
CA TYR A 234 -2.00 12.38 11.95
C TYR A 234 -0.75 12.94 12.65
N PRO A 235 0.37 13.16 11.95
CA PRO A 235 1.57 13.76 12.55
C PRO A 235 1.30 15.22 12.95
N LYS A 236 1.46 15.54 14.23
CA LYS A 236 1.41 16.91 14.74
C LYS A 236 2.74 17.63 14.60
N ARG A 237 3.81 16.93 14.90
CA ARG A 237 5.18 17.43 14.78
C ARG A 237 6.12 16.31 14.32
N THR A 238 6.92 16.61 13.33
CA THR A 238 7.98 15.74 12.84
C THR A 238 9.36 16.35 13.06
N VAL A 239 10.37 15.51 13.14
CA VAL A 239 11.77 15.91 13.30
C VAL A 239 12.64 15.16 12.29
N GLN A 240 13.60 15.85 11.70
CA GLN A 240 14.57 15.22 10.80
C GLN A 240 15.41 14.20 11.56
N GLY A 241 15.54 12.99 11.02
CA GLY A 241 16.29 11.90 11.65
C GLY A 241 16.37 10.67 10.77
N GLY A 242 16.42 9.51 11.42
CA GLY A 242 16.48 8.21 10.75
C GLY A 242 17.78 7.96 10.00
N HIS A 243 17.71 7.09 8.98
CA HIS A 243 18.86 6.73 8.15
C HIS A 243 19.44 7.98 7.48
N ASN A 244 20.70 8.26 7.73
CA ASN A 244 21.45 9.40 7.17
C ASN A 244 20.71 10.75 7.22
N LYS A 245 19.77 10.94 8.17
CA LYS A 245 18.89 12.12 8.30
C LYS A 245 17.97 12.34 7.10
N LEU A 246 17.61 11.29 6.40
CA LEU A 246 16.77 11.32 5.20
C LEU A 246 15.28 11.09 5.48
N GLN A 247 14.90 10.99 6.77
CA GLN A 247 13.54 10.74 7.21
C GLN A 247 13.00 11.87 8.07
N MET A 248 11.69 12.00 8.12
CA MET A 248 10.97 12.85 9.07
C MET A 248 10.24 11.95 10.06
N LEU A 249 10.83 11.80 11.24
CA LEU A 249 10.31 10.98 12.33
C LEU A 249 9.17 11.71 13.03
N VAL A 250 8.06 11.03 13.30
CA VAL A 250 6.95 11.62 14.04
C VAL A 250 7.31 11.71 15.52
N ALA A 251 7.39 12.93 16.05
CA ALA A 251 7.69 13.20 17.45
C ALA A 251 6.43 13.41 18.29
N GLU A 252 5.33 13.86 17.68
CA GLU A 252 4.02 14.04 18.31
C GLU A 252 2.94 13.77 17.28
N ARG A 253 1.81 13.18 17.72
CA ARG A 253 0.63 12.96 16.89
C ARG A 253 -0.55 13.77 17.40
N GLU A 254 -1.50 14.01 16.51
CA GLU A 254 -2.82 14.52 16.83
C GLU A 254 -3.70 13.38 17.38
N ASP A 255 -4.87 13.73 17.89
CA ASP A 255 -5.89 12.82 18.40
C ASP A 255 -6.89 12.36 17.31
N TYR A 256 -6.56 12.57 16.05
CA TYR A 256 -7.32 12.16 14.87
C TYR A 256 -6.40 11.50 13.84
N ILE A 257 -6.98 10.67 12.97
CA ILE A 257 -6.24 9.94 11.93
C ILE A 257 -6.17 10.67 10.60
N ALA A 258 -7.17 11.52 10.29
CA ALA A 258 -7.21 12.26 9.02
C ALA A 258 -7.97 13.57 9.11
N LYS A 259 -7.51 14.58 8.35
CA LYS A 259 -8.21 15.83 8.03
C LYS A 259 -8.98 15.67 6.73
N VAL A 260 -10.19 16.19 6.70
CA VAL A 260 -11.07 16.17 5.52
C VAL A 260 -11.57 17.57 5.24
N ASP A 261 -11.04 18.22 4.21
CA ASP A 261 -11.33 19.63 3.90
C ASP A 261 -12.49 19.82 2.91
N LYS A 262 -12.83 18.76 2.16
CA LYS A 262 -13.85 18.80 1.08
C LYS A 262 -14.54 17.45 0.93
N PRO A 263 -15.71 17.40 0.25
CA PRO A 263 -16.34 16.13 -0.09
C PRO A 263 -15.36 15.17 -0.78
N ARG A 264 -15.35 13.90 -0.36
CA ARG A 264 -14.45 12.89 -0.90
C ARG A 264 -14.97 11.48 -0.73
N SER A 265 -14.44 10.56 -1.53
CA SER A 265 -14.45 9.13 -1.24
C SER A 265 -13.26 8.76 -0.35
N PHE A 266 -13.45 7.81 0.55
CA PHE A 266 -12.39 7.20 1.35
C PHE A 266 -11.84 5.96 0.64
N PRO A 267 -10.70 5.40 1.07
CA PRO A 267 -10.15 4.20 0.46
C PRO A 267 -11.14 3.02 0.47
N TRP A 268 -11.04 2.17 -0.54
CA TRP A 268 -11.77 0.91 -0.59
C TRP A 268 -11.16 -0.08 0.41
N ARG A 269 -11.99 -0.66 1.27
CA ARG A 269 -11.67 -1.82 2.08
C ARG A 269 -12.07 -3.07 1.32
N MET A 270 -11.13 -4.00 1.15
CA MET A 270 -11.25 -5.08 0.18
C MET A 270 -11.13 -6.45 0.84
N ALA A 271 -12.06 -7.34 0.52
CA ALA A 271 -11.99 -8.76 0.74
C ALA A 271 -12.01 -9.45 -0.63
N ILE A 272 -10.84 -9.82 -1.17
CA ILE A 272 -10.73 -10.59 -2.40
C ILE A 272 -10.94 -12.05 -2.04
N VAL A 273 -11.89 -12.71 -2.68
CA VAL A 273 -12.34 -14.06 -2.36
C VAL A 273 -12.08 -14.99 -3.54
N THR A 274 -11.45 -16.12 -3.28
CA THR A 274 -11.19 -17.12 -4.31
C THR A 274 -11.22 -18.54 -3.75
N THR A 275 -11.48 -19.51 -4.62
CA THR A 275 -11.32 -20.94 -4.36
C THR A 275 -10.05 -21.52 -5.01
N SER A 276 -9.25 -20.68 -5.68
CA SER A 276 -8.03 -21.08 -6.38
C SER A 276 -6.92 -20.05 -6.20
N ASP A 277 -5.73 -20.49 -5.79
CA ASP A 277 -4.59 -19.62 -5.56
C ASP A 277 -4.18 -18.81 -6.79
N LYS A 278 -4.28 -19.40 -8.00
CA LYS A 278 -3.97 -18.70 -9.25
C LYS A 278 -4.82 -17.44 -9.45
N ASP A 279 -6.06 -17.44 -8.94
CA ASP A 279 -6.98 -16.31 -9.07
C ASP A 279 -6.60 -15.17 -8.13
N LEU A 280 -5.97 -15.46 -6.96
CA LEU A 280 -5.32 -14.43 -6.14
C LEU A 280 -4.21 -13.72 -6.93
N ALA A 281 -3.29 -14.49 -7.50
CA ALA A 281 -2.17 -13.93 -8.25
C ALA A 281 -2.64 -13.13 -9.48
N SER A 282 -3.79 -13.45 -10.05
CA SER A 282 -4.36 -12.78 -11.24
C SER A 282 -5.41 -11.70 -10.93
N SER A 283 -5.79 -11.49 -9.67
CA SER A 283 -6.76 -10.44 -9.30
C SER A 283 -6.26 -9.05 -9.68
N ASN A 284 -7.17 -8.24 -10.23
CA ASN A 284 -6.90 -6.88 -10.67
C ASN A 284 -7.68 -5.84 -9.85
N LEU A 285 -8.36 -6.26 -8.77
CA LEU A 285 -9.27 -5.38 -8.03
C LEU A 285 -8.55 -4.16 -7.43
N SER A 286 -7.33 -4.31 -6.91
CA SER A 286 -6.57 -3.17 -6.39
C SER A 286 -6.33 -2.08 -7.43
N TYR A 287 -6.12 -2.47 -8.69
CA TYR A 287 -5.98 -1.54 -9.81
C TYR A 287 -7.35 -0.96 -10.24
N LEU A 288 -8.36 -1.83 -10.42
CA LEU A 288 -9.69 -1.43 -10.94
C LEU A 288 -10.45 -0.47 -10.01
N LEU A 289 -10.21 -0.55 -8.70
CA LEU A 289 -10.88 0.28 -7.69
C LEU A 289 -10.24 1.66 -7.51
N ALA A 290 -9.01 1.84 -7.94
CA ALA A 290 -8.34 3.14 -7.87
C ALA A 290 -8.93 4.16 -8.85
N ALA A 291 -8.70 5.43 -8.57
CA ALA A 291 -9.09 6.53 -9.46
C ALA A 291 -8.47 6.37 -10.87
N PRO A 292 -9.18 6.76 -11.93
CA PRO A 292 -8.62 6.75 -13.28
C PRO A 292 -7.36 7.60 -13.42
N SER A 293 -6.56 7.33 -14.46
CA SER A 293 -5.37 8.12 -14.77
C SER A 293 -5.67 9.61 -14.86
N ARG A 294 -4.83 10.41 -14.23
CA ARG A 294 -4.83 11.87 -14.31
C ARG A 294 -3.91 12.39 -15.42
N LEU A 295 -3.14 11.50 -16.06
CA LEU A 295 -2.24 11.84 -17.14
C LEU A 295 -2.92 11.63 -18.50
N SER A 296 -2.88 12.66 -19.36
CA SER A 296 -3.43 12.61 -20.71
C SER A 296 -2.42 12.08 -21.74
N ASP A 297 -1.12 12.28 -21.51
CA ASP A 297 -0.03 11.79 -22.36
C ASP A 297 0.81 10.77 -21.59
N LEU A 298 0.83 9.54 -22.08
CA LEU A 298 1.59 8.41 -21.51
C LEU A 298 2.76 7.99 -22.42
N SER A 299 2.94 8.62 -23.59
CA SER A 299 3.90 8.20 -24.61
C SER A 299 5.36 8.26 -24.16
N TRP A 300 5.66 9.11 -23.19
CA TRP A 300 6.98 9.30 -22.63
C TRP A 300 7.36 8.27 -21.55
N ILE A 301 6.38 7.56 -20.99
CA ILE A 301 6.61 6.52 -19.97
C ILE A 301 7.19 5.30 -20.66
N LYS A 302 8.37 4.89 -20.24
CA LYS A 302 9.10 3.74 -20.81
C LYS A 302 9.45 2.80 -19.67
N PRO A 303 8.66 1.73 -19.41
CA PRO A 303 9.10 0.66 -18.53
C PRO A 303 10.34 -0.03 -19.09
N GLY A 304 11.21 -0.53 -18.22
CA GLY A 304 12.43 -1.21 -18.64
C GLY A 304 13.14 -1.90 -17.50
N LYS A 305 14.18 -2.65 -17.83
CA LYS A 305 15.08 -3.30 -16.88
C LYS A 305 16.08 -2.29 -16.33
N VAL A 306 16.59 -2.55 -15.13
CA VAL A 306 17.52 -1.68 -14.43
C VAL A 306 18.78 -2.45 -14.04
N ALA A 307 19.94 -1.86 -14.27
CA ALA A 307 21.16 -2.25 -13.59
C ALA A 307 21.32 -1.41 -12.30
N TRP A 308 21.44 -2.09 -11.17
CA TRP A 308 21.41 -1.46 -9.85
C TRP A 308 22.71 -1.74 -9.07
N ASP A 309 23.40 -0.70 -8.65
CA ASP A 309 24.74 -0.73 -8.07
C ASP A 309 24.74 -1.19 -6.60
N TRP A 310 23.69 -0.90 -5.83
CA TRP A 310 23.61 -1.24 -4.41
C TRP A 310 23.66 -2.75 -4.13
N TRP A 311 23.12 -3.57 -5.05
CA TRP A 311 23.14 -5.02 -4.88
C TRP A 311 24.57 -5.56 -4.75
N ASN A 312 25.51 -5.03 -5.53
CA ASN A 312 26.93 -5.34 -5.46
C ASN A 312 27.73 -4.45 -4.51
N ALA A 313 27.07 -3.61 -3.69
CA ALA A 313 27.73 -2.61 -2.84
C ALA A 313 28.72 -1.73 -3.63
N TRP A 314 28.27 -1.22 -4.79
CA TRP A 314 29.06 -0.39 -5.74
C TRP A 314 30.37 -1.03 -6.20
N ASN A 315 30.46 -2.35 -6.20
CA ASN A 315 31.70 -3.07 -6.44
C ASN A 315 31.74 -3.68 -7.85
N LEU A 316 32.89 -3.66 -8.45
CA LEU A 316 33.20 -4.36 -9.71
C LEU A 316 34.55 -5.06 -9.54
N ASP A 317 34.72 -6.21 -10.21
CA ASP A 317 35.97 -6.95 -10.26
C ASP A 317 36.57 -6.86 -11.64
N SER A 318 37.82 -7.24 -11.80
CA SER A 318 38.55 -7.27 -13.09
C SER A 318 38.51 -5.93 -13.84
N VAL A 319 38.57 -4.81 -13.12
CA VAL A 319 38.70 -3.44 -13.63
C VAL A 319 40.02 -2.83 -13.18
N ASP A 320 40.53 -1.86 -13.92
CA ASP A 320 41.82 -1.21 -13.70
C ASP A 320 41.71 0.11 -12.90
N PHE A 321 40.56 0.33 -12.28
CA PHE A 321 40.27 1.51 -11.46
C PHE A 321 39.68 1.13 -10.10
N ALA A 322 39.72 2.07 -9.13
CA ALA A 322 39.07 1.90 -7.83
C ALA A 322 37.54 1.99 -8.00
N THR A 323 36.83 0.92 -7.61
CA THR A 323 35.37 0.87 -7.66
C THR A 323 34.74 1.63 -6.50
N GLY A 324 33.48 2.04 -6.65
CA GLY A 324 32.73 2.80 -5.66
C GLY A 324 31.82 3.83 -6.31
N VAL A 325 31.42 4.84 -5.55
CA VAL A 325 30.58 5.95 -6.05
C VAL A 325 31.47 6.92 -6.80
N ASN A 326 31.74 6.64 -8.09
CA ASN A 326 32.53 7.48 -8.99
C ASN A 326 32.16 7.24 -10.45
N ASN A 327 32.54 8.18 -11.33
CA ASN A 327 32.18 8.12 -12.75
C ASN A 327 32.73 6.86 -13.46
N ALA A 328 33.90 6.36 -13.10
CA ALA A 328 34.46 5.17 -13.76
C ALA A 328 33.59 3.93 -13.51
N THR A 329 33.15 3.74 -12.26
CA THR A 329 32.23 2.66 -11.89
C THR A 329 30.91 2.76 -12.64
N TYR A 330 30.27 3.92 -12.64
CA TYR A 330 28.98 4.09 -13.32
C TYR A 330 29.07 3.99 -14.84
N LYS A 331 30.17 4.41 -15.45
CA LYS A 331 30.40 4.17 -16.88
C LYS A 331 30.46 2.67 -17.19
N ALA A 332 31.10 1.86 -16.34
CA ALA A 332 31.11 0.41 -16.51
C ALA A 332 29.71 -0.20 -16.39
N TYR A 333 28.86 0.25 -15.44
CA TYR A 333 27.46 -0.15 -15.34
C TYR A 333 26.67 0.27 -16.59
N ILE A 334 26.87 1.46 -17.10
CA ILE A 334 26.22 1.96 -18.33
C ILE A 334 26.64 1.13 -19.55
N ASP A 335 27.94 0.82 -19.71
CA ASP A 335 28.44 -0.02 -20.80
C ASP A 335 27.86 -1.43 -20.73
N PHE A 336 27.79 -2.02 -19.52
CA PHE A 336 27.14 -3.29 -19.30
C PHE A 336 25.65 -3.23 -19.67
N ALA A 337 24.91 -2.25 -19.16
CA ALA A 337 23.49 -2.07 -19.45
C ALA A 337 23.24 -1.97 -20.97
N SER A 338 24.01 -1.13 -21.66
CA SER A 338 23.95 -0.99 -23.11
C SER A 338 24.21 -2.31 -23.83
N SER A 339 25.26 -3.04 -23.43
CA SER A 339 25.64 -4.31 -24.07
C SER A 339 24.61 -5.43 -23.91
N LYS A 340 23.76 -5.36 -22.86
CA LYS A 340 22.74 -6.34 -22.52
C LYS A 340 21.31 -5.89 -22.85
N GLY A 341 21.14 -4.70 -23.41
CA GLY A 341 19.82 -4.18 -23.73
C GLY A 341 19.01 -3.92 -22.44
N ILE A 342 19.68 -3.42 -21.40
CA ILE A 342 19.06 -2.93 -20.16
C ILE A 342 18.83 -1.43 -20.34
N GLU A 343 17.62 -0.99 -20.08
CA GLU A 343 17.16 0.36 -20.41
C GLU A 343 17.67 1.43 -19.44
N TYR A 344 17.96 1.06 -18.17
CA TYR A 344 18.29 2.03 -17.13
C TYR A 344 19.46 1.58 -16.24
N VAL A 345 20.12 2.58 -15.66
CA VAL A 345 21.01 2.43 -14.51
C VAL A 345 20.47 3.30 -13.39
N ILE A 346 20.29 2.74 -12.18
CA ILE A 346 20.03 3.51 -10.97
C ILE A 346 21.36 3.83 -10.31
N LEU A 347 21.59 5.12 -10.03
CA LEU A 347 22.58 5.56 -9.07
C LEU A 347 21.91 5.56 -7.71
N ASP A 348 22.21 4.56 -6.87
CA ASP A 348 21.66 4.43 -5.52
C ASP A 348 22.28 5.44 -4.54
N GLU A 349 22.04 5.31 -3.23
CA GLU A 349 22.52 6.25 -2.22
C GLU A 349 24.02 6.49 -2.34
N GLY A 350 24.45 7.74 -2.28
CA GLY A 350 25.87 8.13 -2.27
C GLY A 350 26.27 9.13 -3.35
N TRP A 351 25.52 9.30 -4.43
CA TRP A 351 25.80 10.31 -5.47
C TRP A 351 25.60 11.75 -4.99
N ALA A 352 24.70 11.97 -4.02
CA ALA A 352 24.48 13.24 -3.34
C ALA A 352 25.21 13.27 -1.97
N VAL A 353 25.58 14.46 -1.51
CA VAL A 353 26.35 14.64 -0.25
C VAL A 353 25.54 14.14 0.95
N ASN A 354 26.07 13.14 1.64
CA ASN A 354 25.44 12.49 2.78
C ASN A 354 25.17 13.45 3.95
N LEU A 355 24.15 13.17 4.77
CA LEU A 355 23.72 13.90 5.97
C LEU A 355 23.22 15.34 5.72
N LYS A 356 23.16 15.79 4.47
CA LYS A 356 22.67 17.14 4.11
C LYS A 356 21.20 17.15 3.71
N ALA A 357 20.67 16.00 3.27
CA ALA A 357 19.33 15.91 2.68
C ALA A 357 19.11 17.00 1.61
N ASP A 358 20.08 17.16 0.73
CA ASP A 358 20.09 18.17 -0.33
C ASP A 358 20.57 17.53 -1.63
N LEU A 359 19.63 17.23 -2.52
CA LEU A 359 19.90 16.55 -3.78
C LEU A 359 20.59 17.46 -4.82
N MET A 360 20.74 18.75 -4.55
CA MET A 360 21.49 19.67 -5.40
C MET A 360 23.00 19.65 -5.11
N GLN A 361 23.42 18.96 -4.05
CA GLN A 361 24.83 18.82 -3.68
C GLN A 361 25.37 17.45 -4.12
N VAL A 362 25.88 17.37 -5.33
CA VAL A 362 26.52 16.17 -5.88
C VAL A 362 27.90 15.98 -5.23
N VAL A 363 28.30 14.73 -4.96
CA VAL A 363 29.65 14.44 -4.44
C VAL A 363 30.73 14.73 -5.51
N LYS A 364 31.93 15.07 -5.07
CA LYS A 364 33.03 15.52 -5.95
C LYS A 364 33.50 14.47 -6.98
N ASP A 365 33.31 13.19 -6.67
CA ASP A 365 33.77 12.07 -7.49
C ASP A 365 32.72 11.67 -8.57
N ILE A 366 31.62 12.41 -8.65
CA ILE A 366 30.54 12.26 -9.64
C ILE A 366 30.39 13.55 -10.46
N ASP A 367 30.65 13.46 -11.75
CA ASP A 367 30.13 14.40 -12.77
C ASP A 367 28.85 13.81 -13.36
N LEU A 368 27.72 14.22 -12.80
CA LEU A 368 26.42 13.65 -13.16
C LEU A 368 26.02 14.01 -14.59
N LYS A 369 26.39 15.21 -15.06
CA LYS A 369 26.10 15.61 -16.44
C LYS A 369 26.85 14.74 -17.44
N GLU A 370 28.12 14.47 -17.18
CA GLU A 370 28.92 13.56 -17.99
C GLU A 370 28.31 12.16 -18.04
N LEU A 371 27.84 11.63 -16.89
CA LEU A 371 27.22 10.31 -16.83
C LEU A 371 25.90 10.25 -17.61
N VAL A 372 25.06 11.28 -17.50
CA VAL A 372 23.79 11.35 -18.23
C VAL A 372 24.03 11.40 -19.74
N ASP A 373 24.99 12.19 -20.21
CA ASP A 373 25.35 12.27 -21.64
C ASP A 373 25.95 10.94 -22.12
N TYR A 374 26.86 10.37 -21.35
CA TYR A 374 27.48 9.08 -21.67
C TYR A 374 26.45 7.95 -21.78
N ALA A 375 25.46 7.94 -20.91
CA ALA A 375 24.36 6.97 -20.93
C ALA A 375 23.44 7.21 -22.14
N ALA A 376 23.10 8.47 -22.44
CA ALA A 376 22.25 8.81 -23.56
C ALA A 376 22.85 8.37 -24.91
N ASP A 377 24.17 8.53 -25.12
CA ASP A 377 24.91 8.05 -26.29
C ASP A 377 24.85 6.53 -26.46
N ARG A 378 24.51 5.80 -25.40
CA ARG A 378 24.40 4.33 -25.34
C ARG A 378 22.97 3.81 -25.25
N ASN A 379 21.98 4.70 -25.41
CA ASN A 379 20.56 4.39 -25.23
C ASN A 379 20.21 3.86 -23.84
N VAL A 380 20.91 4.30 -22.81
CA VAL A 380 20.65 3.97 -21.40
C VAL A 380 20.14 5.22 -20.68
N GLY A 381 19.11 5.08 -19.87
CA GLY A 381 18.58 6.16 -19.03
C GLY A 381 19.20 6.13 -17.63
N ILE A 382 19.39 7.30 -17.03
CA ILE A 382 19.81 7.40 -15.63
C ILE A 382 18.58 7.67 -14.75
N ILE A 383 18.47 6.90 -13.66
CA ILE A 383 17.52 7.11 -12.57
C ILE A 383 18.34 7.43 -11.32
N LEU A 384 17.90 8.38 -10.51
CA LEU A 384 18.60 8.78 -9.30
C LEU A 384 17.84 8.32 -8.07
N TRP A 385 18.57 7.78 -7.10
CA TRP A 385 18.03 7.50 -5.78
C TRP A 385 17.89 8.80 -4.97
N ALA A 386 16.86 8.88 -4.14
CA ALA A 386 16.61 10.00 -3.24
C ALA A 386 15.97 9.50 -1.94
N GLY A 387 16.51 9.90 -0.80
CA GLY A 387 15.81 9.72 0.46
C GLY A 387 14.59 10.64 0.54
N TYR A 388 13.52 10.16 1.20
CA TYR A 388 12.24 10.86 1.29
C TYR A 388 12.38 12.36 1.60
N TYR A 389 13.05 12.70 2.69
CA TYR A 389 13.13 14.09 3.12
C TYR A 389 13.95 14.96 2.18
N ALA A 390 15.01 14.42 1.59
CA ALA A 390 15.81 15.14 0.61
C ALA A 390 15.01 15.46 -0.66
N PHE A 391 14.09 14.58 -1.03
CA PHE A 391 13.19 14.78 -2.18
C PHE A 391 12.05 15.75 -1.85
N GLU A 392 11.35 15.54 -0.71
CA GLU A 392 10.20 16.34 -0.30
C GLU A 392 10.51 17.82 -0.15
N ARG A 393 11.65 18.16 0.48
CA ARG A 393 11.98 19.55 0.82
C ARG A 393 12.15 20.49 -0.38
N ASP A 394 12.49 19.96 -1.56
CA ASP A 394 12.71 20.78 -2.77
C ASP A 394 12.29 20.05 -4.06
N MET A 395 11.24 19.23 -3.96
CA MET A 395 10.77 18.31 -4.99
C MET A 395 10.62 18.95 -6.38
N GLU A 396 9.98 20.10 -6.43
CA GLU A 396 9.71 20.81 -7.70
C GLU A 396 11.01 21.26 -8.39
N ASN A 397 11.95 21.82 -7.66
CA ASN A 397 13.24 22.27 -8.20
C ASN A 397 14.13 21.10 -8.60
N VAL A 398 14.15 20.04 -7.76
CA VAL A 398 14.90 18.81 -8.03
C VAL A 398 14.40 18.15 -9.31
N CYS A 399 13.11 17.91 -9.45
CA CYS A 399 12.54 17.32 -10.68
C CYS A 399 12.82 18.19 -11.90
N ARG A 400 12.61 19.51 -11.81
CA ARG A 400 12.88 20.43 -12.91
C ARG A 400 14.36 20.42 -13.35
N HIS A 401 15.29 20.46 -12.38
CA HIS A 401 16.72 20.50 -12.64
C HIS A 401 17.21 19.22 -13.32
N TYR A 402 16.89 18.07 -12.74
CA TYR A 402 17.38 16.79 -13.25
C TYR A 402 16.68 16.33 -14.52
N ALA A 403 15.40 16.68 -14.72
CA ALA A 403 14.75 16.46 -16.01
C ALA A 403 15.40 17.27 -17.13
N ALA A 404 15.76 18.54 -16.88
CA ALA A 404 16.47 19.37 -17.84
C ALA A 404 17.88 18.84 -18.16
N MET A 405 18.53 18.16 -17.20
CA MET A 405 19.81 17.49 -17.41
C MET A 405 19.68 16.21 -18.26
N GLY A 406 18.49 15.57 -18.29
CA GLY A 406 18.21 14.35 -19.06
C GLY A 406 17.97 13.09 -18.20
N VAL A 407 17.95 13.22 -16.88
CA VAL A 407 17.59 12.14 -15.93
C VAL A 407 16.17 11.66 -16.19
N LYS A 408 15.92 10.35 -16.11
CA LYS A 408 14.67 9.72 -16.51
C LYS A 408 13.68 9.51 -15.35
N GLY A 409 14.15 9.55 -14.11
CA GLY A 409 13.28 9.33 -12.97
C GLY A 409 14.01 9.31 -11.63
N PHE A 410 13.23 9.00 -10.60
CA PHE A 410 13.72 8.83 -9.24
C PHE A 410 13.28 7.50 -8.65
N LYS A 411 14.17 6.88 -7.85
CA LYS A 411 13.87 5.91 -6.82
C LYS A 411 13.83 6.67 -5.50
N VAL A 412 12.64 6.83 -4.91
CA VAL A 412 12.47 7.57 -3.65
C VAL A 412 12.26 6.59 -2.51
N ASP A 413 13.06 6.72 -1.45
CA ASP A 413 13.20 5.71 -0.41
C ASP A 413 13.08 6.28 1.01
N PHE A 414 12.91 5.40 1.99
CA PHE A 414 12.85 5.73 3.42
C PHE A 414 11.66 6.58 3.86
N MET A 415 10.47 6.40 3.25
CA MET A 415 9.23 6.95 3.80
C MET A 415 8.91 6.35 5.16
N ASP A 416 8.97 5.03 5.30
CA ASP A 416 8.76 4.23 6.51
C ASP A 416 7.50 4.57 7.32
N ARG A 417 6.49 5.14 6.67
CA ARG A 417 5.22 5.59 7.23
C ARG A 417 4.11 5.45 6.20
N ASP A 418 2.86 5.37 6.66
CA ASP A 418 1.65 5.43 5.83
C ASP A 418 0.52 6.24 6.48
N ASP A 419 0.84 7.17 7.40
CA ASP A 419 -0.13 8.16 7.86
C ASP A 419 -0.59 9.07 6.71
N GLN A 420 -1.64 9.86 6.95
CA GLN A 420 -2.23 10.69 5.90
C GLN A 420 -1.22 11.58 5.18
N GLU A 421 -0.26 12.16 5.89
CA GLU A 421 0.74 13.05 5.31
C GLU A 421 1.65 12.31 4.33
N MET A 422 2.05 11.08 4.68
CA MET A 422 2.93 10.27 3.84
C MET A 422 2.21 9.69 2.61
N THR A 423 0.97 9.24 2.76
CA THR A 423 0.17 8.80 1.60
C THR A 423 -0.10 9.97 0.63
N ALA A 424 -0.31 11.19 1.15
CA ALA A 424 -0.42 12.39 0.34
C ALA A 424 0.91 12.74 -0.37
N PHE A 425 2.05 12.52 0.30
CA PHE A 425 3.37 12.69 -0.32
C PHE A 425 3.54 11.80 -1.55
N ASN A 426 3.19 10.51 -1.48
CA ASN A 426 3.32 9.59 -2.61
C ASN A 426 2.59 10.08 -3.86
N TYR A 427 1.38 10.66 -3.68
CA TYR A 427 0.62 11.25 -4.79
C TYR A 427 1.26 12.54 -5.31
N ARG A 428 1.75 13.42 -4.44
CA ARG A 428 2.46 14.66 -4.85
C ARG A 428 3.75 14.34 -5.60
N ALA A 429 4.53 13.34 -5.13
CA ALA A 429 5.74 12.88 -5.79
C ALA A 429 5.44 12.35 -7.22
N ALA A 430 4.39 11.51 -7.33
CA ALA A 430 3.95 10.98 -8.62
C ALA A 430 3.53 12.08 -9.59
N GLU A 431 2.73 13.05 -9.13
CA GLU A 431 2.27 14.20 -9.91
C GLU A 431 3.43 15.09 -10.36
N THR A 432 4.35 15.41 -9.43
CA THR A 432 5.51 16.27 -9.75
C THR A 432 6.46 15.59 -10.73
N CYS A 433 6.77 14.31 -10.52
CA CYS A 433 7.56 13.54 -11.47
C CYS A 433 6.89 13.50 -12.85
N ALA A 434 5.57 13.27 -12.92
CA ALA A 434 4.83 13.26 -14.19
C ALA A 434 4.87 14.61 -14.91
N LYS A 435 4.78 15.71 -14.19
CA LYS A 435 4.91 17.08 -14.74
C LYS A 435 6.20 17.27 -15.51
N TYR A 436 7.28 16.65 -15.04
CA TYR A 436 8.61 16.72 -15.66
C TYR A 436 8.94 15.48 -16.51
N LYS A 437 7.95 14.63 -16.83
CA LYS A 437 8.10 13.40 -17.62
C LYS A 437 9.15 12.44 -17.04
N MET A 438 9.09 12.24 -15.72
CA MET A 438 9.97 11.36 -14.97
C MET A 438 9.19 10.16 -14.43
N ILE A 439 9.77 8.97 -14.57
CA ILE A 439 9.25 7.76 -13.94
C ILE A 439 9.61 7.74 -12.45
N LEU A 440 8.86 6.98 -11.66
CA LEU A 440 9.03 6.92 -10.22
C LEU A 440 8.95 5.47 -9.74
N ASP A 441 9.88 5.12 -8.86
CA ASP A 441 9.93 3.91 -8.07
C ASP A 441 9.90 4.32 -6.59
N LEU A 442 9.07 3.65 -5.77
CA LEU A 442 8.87 4.01 -4.36
C LEU A 442 9.34 2.88 -3.45
N HIS A 443 10.33 3.17 -2.61
CA HIS A 443 10.93 2.28 -1.62
C HIS A 443 10.65 2.73 -0.19
N GLY A 444 10.85 1.85 0.81
CA GLY A 444 10.50 2.15 2.19
C GLY A 444 9.03 2.59 2.34
N THR A 445 8.13 2.06 1.52
CA THR A 445 6.72 2.45 1.45
C THR A 445 5.79 1.23 1.50
N HIS A 446 4.51 1.48 1.73
CA HIS A 446 3.48 0.44 1.72
C HIS A 446 3.27 -0.17 0.32
N LYS A 447 2.60 -1.36 0.28
CA LYS A 447 2.12 -1.97 -0.96
C LYS A 447 1.44 -0.96 -1.89
N PRO A 448 1.40 -1.19 -3.22
CA PRO A 448 0.55 -0.41 -4.11
C PRO A 448 -0.90 -0.49 -3.64
N ALA A 449 -1.56 0.67 -3.67
CA ALA A 449 -2.99 0.80 -3.37
C ALA A 449 -3.67 1.58 -4.50
N GLY A 450 -3.29 1.26 -5.75
CA GLY A 450 -3.88 1.83 -6.95
C GLY A 450 -3.22 3.13 -7.46
N LEU A 451 -2.18 3.66 -6.81
CA LEU A 451 -1.48 4.87 -7.25
C LEU A 451 -0.97 4.74 -8.68
N ASN A 452 -0.48 3.58 -9.08
CA ASN A 452 0.01 3.29 -10.44
C ASN A 452 -1.08 3.32 -11.53
N ARG A 453 -2.36 3.30 -11.16
CA ARG A 453 -3.46 3.58 -12.10
C ARG A 453 -3.68 5.08 -12.26
N THR A 454 -3.69 5.80 -11.15
CA THR A 454 -3.92 7.25 -11.12
C THR A 454 -2.75 8.01 -11.73
N TYR A 455 -1.54 7.54 -11.48
CA TYR A 455 -0.29 8.05 -12.02
C TYR A 455 0.55 6.91 -12.61
N PRO A 456 0.34 6.56 -13.90
CA PRO A 456 1.04 5.46 -14.57
C PRO A 456 2.56 5.60 -14.68
N ASN A 457 3.11 6.76 -14.35
CA ASN A 457 4.56 6.96 -14.23
C ASN A 457 5.17 6.37 -12.96
N VAL A 458 4.36 5.96 -11.99
CA VAL A 458 4.82 5.16 -10.85
C VAL A 458 4.84 3.70 -11.29
N LEU A 459 6.02 3.23 -11.68
CA LEU A 459 6.18 1.92 -12.30
C LEU A 459 6.33 0.81 -11.28
N ASN A 460 6.92 1.12 -10.11
CA ASN A 460 7.25 0.10 -9.14
C ASN A 460 7.12 0.58 -7.70
N PHE A 461 7.03 -0.40 -6.78
CA PHE A 461 6.89 -0.19 -5.35
C PHE A 461 7.62 -1.31 -4.61
N GLU A 462 8.34 -0.99 -3.56
CA GLU A 462 8.84 -1.99 -2.65
C GLU A 462 7.73 -2.58 -1.76
N GLY A 463 7.70 -2.33 -0.48
CA GLY A 463 6.72 -2.89 0.46
C GLY A 463 6.66 -4.42 0.39
N VAL A 464 7.82 -5.06 0.27
CA VAL A 464 8.04 -6.50 0.16
C VAL A 464 9.39 -6.85 0.77
N ASN A 465 9.53 -8.02 1.38
CA ASN A 465 10.84 -8.51 1.82
C ASN A 465 11.65 -9.00 0.60
N GLY A 466 12.21 -8.04 -0.15
CA GLY A 466 12.94 -8.30 -1.39
C GLY A 466 14.22 -9.12 -1.19
N LEU A 467 14.82 -9.60 -2.29
CA LEU A 467 16.04 -10.43 -2.22
C LEU A 467 17.24 -9.67 -1.65
N GLU A 468 17.28 -8.33 -1.69
CA GLU A 468 18.34 -7.56 -1.02
C GLU A 468 18.40 -7.83 0.49
N GLN A 469 17.27 -8.21 1.11
CA GLN A 469 17.20 -8.59 2.52
C GLN A 469 18.09 -9.80 2.85
N MET A 470 18.51 -10.60 1.86
CA MET A 470 19.47 -11.69 2.04
C MET A 470 20.81 -11.19 2.61
N LYS A 471 21.19 -9.94 2.35
CA LYS A 471 22.39 -9.31 2.94
C LYS A 471 22.36 -9.33 4.47
N TRP A 472 21.18 -9.31 5.08
CA TRP A 472 20.96 -9.20 6.53
C TRP A 472 20.20 -10.37 7.14
N SER A 473 19.54 -11.19 6.32
CA SER A 473 18.70 -12.27 6.78
C SER A 473 19.51 -13.37 7.47
N PRO A 474 19.00 -13.98 8.56
CA PRO A 474 19.64 -15.13 9.16
C PRO A 474 19.59 -16.34 8.23
N ALA A 475 20.57 -17.23 8.36
CA ALA A 475 20.62 -18.47 7.56
C ALA A 475 19.39 -19.41 7.75
N SER A 476 18.64 -19.20 8.83
CA SER A 476 17.41 -19.96 9.12
C SER A 476 16.17 -19.44 8.38
N LEU A 477 16.27 -18.34 7.63
CA LEU A 477 15.16 -17.82 6.85
C LEU A 477 14.86 -18.78 5.69
N ASP A 478 13.62 -19.23 5.59
CA ASP A 478 13.14 -20.03 4.46
C ASP A 478 12.70 -19.09 3.32
N GLN A 479 13.71 -18.62 2.57
CA GLN A 479 13.49 -17.70 1.45
C GLN A 479 12.68 -18.38 0.34
N VAL A 480 12.90 -19.65 0.08
CA VAL A 480 12.18 -20.41 -0.96
C VAL A 480 10.68 -20.44 -0.65
N LYS A 481 10.32 -20.71 0.60
CA LYS A 481 8.92 -20.67 1.02
C LYS A 481 8.33 -19.26 0.83
N TYR A 482 9.07 -18.22 1.19
CA TYR A 482 8.62 -16.85 1.01
C TYR A 482 8.41 -16.54 -0.49
N ASP A 483 9.34 -16.90 -1.35
CA ASP A 483 9.30 -16.64 -2.80
C ASP A 483 8.07 -17.28 -3.47
N VAL A 484 7.67 -18.48 -3.04
CA VAL A 484 6.47 -19.12 -3.58
C VAL A 484 5.16 -18.60 -2.99
N MET A 485 5.20 -17.83 -1.88
CA MET A 485 4.03 -17.25 -1.25
C MET A 485 3.70 -15.84 -1.77
N ILE A 486 4.71 -15.01 -2.03
CA ILE A 486 4.51 -13.59 -2.36
C ILE A 486 3.63 -13.33 -3.59
N PRO A 487 3.61 -14.17 -4.65
CA PRO A 487 2.69 -13.98 -5.78
C PRO A 487 1.22 -14.04 -5.37
N PHE A 488 0.89 -14.79 -4.33
CA PHE A 488 -0.47 -15.03 -3.86
C PHE A 488 -0.88 -14.12 -2.68
N ILE A 489 0.04 -13.32 -2.17
CA ILE A 489 -0.23 -12.37 -1.08
C ILE A 489 0.19 -10.96 -1.52
N ARG A 490 1.48 -10.63 -1.52
CA ARG A 490 1.97 -9.27 -1.79
C ARG A 490 1.62 -8.78 -3.19
N GLN A 491 1.82 -9.61 -4.20
CA GLN A 491 1.61 -9.23 -5.60
C GLN A 491 0.12 -9.03 -5.97
N VAL A 492 -0.81 -9.49 -5.14
CA VAL A 492 -2.26 -9.23 -5.28
C VAL A 492 -2.54 -7.73 -5.27
N SER A 493 -1.77 -6.95 -4.51
CA SER A 493 -1.93 -5.49 -4.46
C SER A 493 -1.32 -4.75 -5.67
N GLY A 494 -0.48 -5.41 -6.47
CA GLY A 494 0.12 -4.78 -7.66
C GLY A 494 1.63 -5.02 -7.78
N PRO A 495 2.31 -4.25 -8.64
CA PRO A 495 3.74 -4.43 -8.91
C PRO A 495 4.58 -4.36 -7.64
N MET A 496 5.73 -5.04 -7.65
CA MET A 496 6.67 -5.02 -6.55
C MET A 496 8.10 -4.95 -7.09
N ASP A 497 8.92 -4.09 -6.50
CA ASP A 497 10.36 -4.13 -6.67
C ASP A 497 10.93 -5.19 -5.70
N TYR A 498 11.07 -6.39 -6.23
CA TYR A 498 11.51 -7.54 -5.45
C TYR A 498 13.02 -7.55 -5.25
N THR A 499 13.74 -6.59 -5.85
CA THR A 499 15.21 -6.49 -5.79
C THR A 499 15.90 -7.81 -6.16
N GLN A 500 15.29 -8.56 -7.12
CA GLN A 500 15.89 -9.75 -7.69
C GLN A 500 17.11 -9.37 -8.52
N GLY A 501 18.03 -10.27 -8.69
CA GLY A 501 19.09 -9.94 -9.62
C GLY A 501 20.29 -10.82 -9.52
N ALA A 502 21.00 -10.81 -8.42
CA ALA A 502 22.22 -11.60 -8.31
C ALA A 502 21.91 -13.10 -8.35
N MET A 503 22.52 -13.83 -9.31
CA MET A 503 22.38 -15.28 -9.42
C MET A 503 23.01 -16.03 -8.24
N ARG A 504 23.94 -15.39 -7.53
CA ARG A 504 24.64 -15.93 -6.36
C ARG A 504 24.17 -15.27 -5.07
N ASN A 505 22.88 -15.34 -4.82
CA ASN A 505 22.31 -14.86 -3.56
C ASN A 505 22.89 -15.64 -2.37
N ALA A 506 23.13 -14.94 -1.27
CA ALA A 506 23.64 -15.53 -0.05
C ALA A 506 23.06 -14.84 1.18
N SER A 507 22.81 -15.63 2.24
CA SER A 507 22.46 -15.09 3.55
C SER A 507 23.65 -14.38 4.21
N LYS A 508 23.38 -13.59 5.26
CA LYS A 508 24.34 -12.74 5.98
C LYS A 508 25.73 -13.34 6.21
N GLY A 509 25.82 -14.61 6.59
CA GLY A 509 27.11 -15.24 6.90
C GLY A 509 27.96 -15.59 5.67
N ASN A 510 27.36 -15.62 4.48
CA ASN A 510 28.01 -16.03 3.24
C ASN A 510 27.94 -14.94 2.16
N TYR A 511 27.28 -13.82 2.43
CA TYR A 511 27.19 -12.72 1.49
C TYR A 511 28.52 -11.95 1.43
N TYR A 512 28.95 -11.67 0.21
CA TYR A 512 30.05 -10.74 -0.08
C TYR A 512 29.77 -10.03 -1.42
N PRO A 513 30.14 -8.77 -1.56
CA PRO A 513 30.05 -8.06 -2.83
C PRO A 513 30.89 -8.73 -3.90
N CYS A 514 30.35 -8.93 -5.08
CA CYS A 514 31.08 -9.41 -6.24
C CYS A 514 30.47 -8.83 -7.53
N ASN A 515 31.29 -8.76 -8.57
CA ASN A 515 30.90 -8.22 -9.87
C ASN A 515 30.53 -9.27 -10.90
N SER A 516 30.62 -10.52 -10.56
CA SER A 516 30.34 -11.61 -11.51
C SER A 516 28.86 -11.74 -11.87
N GLU A 517 28.01 -11.02 -11.17
CA GLU A 517 26.56 -11.13 -11.24
C GLU A 517 25.91 -9.74 -11.23
N PRO A 518 26.14 -8.90 -12.23
CA PRO A 518 25.35 -7.66 -12.33
C PRO A 518 23.88 -8.03 -12.52
N MET A 519 23.02 -7.29 -11.87
CA MET A 519 21.57 -7.53 -11.91
C MET A 519 20.95 -7.19 -13.22
#